data_30134b639b98f7af50a38cf284c7df99
#
_entry.id   30134b639b98f7af50a38cf284c7df99
#
_cell.length_a   1.000
_cell.length_b   1.000
_cell.length_c   1.000
_cell.angle_alpha   90.00
_cell.angle_beta   90.00
_cell.angle_gamma   90.00
#
_symmetry.space_group_name_H-M   'P 1'
#
loop_
_entity.id
_entity.type
_entity.pdbx_description
1 polymer ?
#
loop_
_entity_poly.entity_id
_entity_poly.type
_entity_poly.pdbx_seq_one_letter_code
_entity_poly.pdbx_strand_id
1 'polypeptide(L)'
;MLIDSAYSLYADETHAWADTILESLENGLMWPENLLVTVAVSLSKSHTIYGLRTGALVSMHPEKEVTDRLDTVLCVTARQTWSATPRVSQYCVSEMHSSEEGGNAWGKERDRLKKLLDDRRNVLISECEKLGVPLNPTMDGFFAWIEAEDPVAIAEKCAENGVFLVPLTGGVRIGLCALPLESVPEVAKALSKALS
;
A
#
# COMPACT_ATOMS: atom_id res chain seq x y z
N MET A 1 -3.15 -1.66 18.80
CA MET A 1 -2.27 -1.97 17.62
C MET A 1 -2.99 -1.51 16.37
N LEU A 2 -2.34 -0.71 15.51
CA LEU A 2 -2.87 -0.33 14.19
C LEU A 2 -2.08 -1.07 13.11
N ILE A 3 -2.80 -1.73 12.20
CA ILE A 3 -2.25 -2.42 11.03
C ILE A 3 -2.68 -1.63 9.80
N ASP A 4 -1.73 -1.07 9.07
CA ASP A 4 -1.99 -0.45 7.76
C ASP A 4 -1.92 -1.53 6.68
N SER A 5 -3.08 -1.88 6.10
CA SER A 5 -3.19 -2.88 5.05
C SER A 5 -3.51 -2.28 3.67
N ALA A 6 -3.14 -1.01 3.46
CA ALA A 6 -3.48 -0.31 2.21
C ALA A 6 -2.94 -0.99 0.94
N TYR A 7 -1.83 -1.71 1.03
CA TYR A 7 -1.16 -2.38 -0.09
C TYR A 7 -1.17 -3.91 0.00
N SER A 8 -1.79 -4.49 1.03
CA SER A 8 -1.72 -5.93 1.31
C SER A 8 -2.14 -6.83 0.15
N LEU A 9 -3.10 -6.42 -0.68
CA LEU A 9 -3.54 -7.19 -1.84
C LEU A 9 -2.55 -7.24 -3.01
N TYR A 10 -1.44 -6.52 -2.91
CA TYR A 10 -0.33 -6.53 -3.89
C TYR A 10 0.94 -7.13 -3.30
N ALA A 11 0.90 -7.59 -2.04
CA ALA A 11 1.97 -8.34 -1.42
C ALA A 11 1.86 -9.84 -1.76
N ASP A 12 2.98 -10.57 -1.68
CA ASP A 12 3.00 -12.02 -1.90
C ASP A 12 2.35 -12.76 -0.72
N GLU A 13 2.54 -12.25 0.51
CA GLU A 13 1.95 -12.79 1.73
C GLU A 13 0.73 -11.95 2.17
N THR A 14 -0.28 -11.89 1.30
CA THR A 14 -1.53 -11.19 1.60
C THR A 14 -2.20 -11.81 2.82
N HIS A 15 -2.50 -11.00 3.83
CA HIS A 15 -3.18 -11.40 5.06
C HIS A 15 -2.38 -12.30 6.04
N ALA A 16 -1.08 -12.49 5.88
CA ALA A 16 -0.24 -13.26 6.81
C ALA A 16 -0.43 -12.84 8.28
N TRP A 17 -0.63 -11.55 8.54
CA TRP A 17 -0.94 -11.03 9.88
C TRP A 17 -2.28 -11.54 10.43
N ALA A 18 -3.31 -11.68 9.59
CA ALA A 18 -4.62 -12.18 10.02
C ALA A 18 -4.53 -13.68 10.33
N ASP A 19 -3.88 -14.44 9.47
CA ASP A 19 -3.67 -15.87 9.66
C ASP A 19 -2.86 -16.11 10.95
N THR A 20 -1.80 -15.35 11.19
CA THR A 20 -1.00 -15.43 12.42
C THR A 20 -1.83 -15.15 13.68
N ILE A 21 -2.70 -14.14 13.66
CA ILE A 21 -3.60 -13.84 14.78
C ILE A 21 -4.59 -14.98 14.99
N LEU A 22 -5.23 -15.47 13.93
CA LEU A 22 -6.22 -16.55 14.00
C LEU A 22 -5.60 -17.85 14.51
N GLU A 23 -4.47 -18.28 13.94
CA GLU A 23 -3.73 -19.46 14.38
C GLU A 23 -3.31 -19.35 15.86
N SER A 24 -2.85 -18.17 16.27
CA SER A 24 -2.46 -17.94 17.68
C SER A 24 -3.64 -18.10 18.63
N LEU A 25 -4.82 -17.58 18.26
CA LEU A 25 -6.04 -17.71 19.06
C LEU A 25 -6.54 -19.16 19.09
N GLU A 26 -6.48 -19.90 17.97
CA GLU A 26 -6.83 -21.32 17.88
C GLU A 26 -5.89 -22.19 18.73
N ASN A 27 -4.62 -21.79 18.82
CA ASN A 27 -3.62 -22.45 19.67
C ASN A 27 -3.68 -22.02 21.15
N GLY A 28 -4.73 -21.30 21.56
CA GLY A 28 -5.00 -20.95 22.94
C GLY A 28 -4.32 -19.67 23.43
N LEU A 29 -3.85 -18.80 22.54
CA LEU A 29 -3.39 -17.49 22.94
C LEU A 29 -4.59 -16.71 23.55
N MET A 30 -4.40 -16.24 24.78
CA MET A 30 -5.35 -15.35 25.43
C MET A 30 -5.20 -13.95 24.83
N TRP A 31 -6.29 -13.35 24.38
CA TRP A 31 -6.29 -11.95 23.94
C TRP A 31 -5.95 -11.03 25.11
N PRO A 32 -4.90 -10.18 25.01
CA PRO A 32 -4.58 -9.24 26.07
C PRO A 32 -5.73 -8.25 26.31
N GLU A 33 -6.16 -8.08 27.55
CA GLU A 33 -7.28 -7.20 27.92
C GLU A 33 -7.13 -5.75 27.45
N ASN A 34 -5.88 -5.27 27.37
CA ASN A 34 -5.56 -3.91 26.95
C ASN A 34 -5.21 -3.79 25.45
N LEU A 35 -5.45 -4.83 24.66
CA LEU A 35 -5.15 -4.83 23.22
C LEU A 35 -6.39 -4.60 22.38
N LEU A 36 -6.52 -3.43 21.79
CA LEU A 36 -7.41 -3.18 20.66
C LEU A 36 -6.61 -3.31 19.36
N VAL A 37 -7.02 -4.20 18.48
CA VAL A 37 -6.46 -4.33 17.13
C VAL A 37 -7.35 -3.59 16.15
N THR A 38 -6.73 -2.75 15.33
CA THR A 38 -7.44 -1.96 14.31
C THR A 38 -6.72 -2.09 12.99
N VAL A 39 -7.45 -2.41 11.93
CA VAL A 39 -6.91 -2.57 10.57
C VAL A 39 -7.44 -1.44 9.68
N ALA A 40 -6.55 -0.66 9.11
CA ALA A 40 -6.88 0.36 8.14
C ALA A 40 -6.85 -0.25 6.72
N VAL A 41 -8.00 -0.34 6.09
CA VAL A 41 -8.17 -0.84 4.72
C VAL A 41 -8.39 0.32 3.76
N SER A 42 -7.66 0.37 2.66
CA SER A 42 -7.80 1.40 1.63
C SER A 42 -8.24 0.81 0.30
N LEU A 43 -9.41 1.22 -0.17
CA LEU A 43 -9.90 0.84 -1.50
C LEU A 43 -9.21 1.62 -2.64
N SER A 44 -8.48 2.68 -2.29
CA SER A 44 -7.68 3.47 -3.24
C SER A 44 -6.70 2.63 -4.04
N LYS A 45 -6.10 1.62 -3.39
CA LYS A 45 -5.08 0.74 -3.99
C LYS A 45 -5.70 -0.58 -4.41
N SER A 46 -6.33 -1.28 -3.47
CA SER A 46 -6.91 -2.60 -3.70
C SER A 46 -7.90 -2.65 -4.86
N HIS A 47 -8.68 -1.59 -5.06
CA HIS A 47 -9.70 -1.47 -6.11
C HIS A 47 -9.38 -0.38 -7.14
N THR A 48 -8.18 0.22 -7.09
CA THR A 48 -7.74 1.30 -7.99
C THR A 48 -8.67 2.51 -8.07
N ILE A 49 -9.48 2.74 -7.02
CA ILE A 49 -10.45 3.83 -6.96
C ILE A 49 -9.94 5.02 -6.11
N TYR A 50 -8.66 5.34 -6.24
CA TYR A 50 -7.99 6.40 -5.48
C TYR A 50 -8.76 7.72 -5.40
N GLY A 51 -9.36 8.14 -6.51
CA GLY A 51 -10.12 9.40 -6.60
C GLY A 51 -11.42 9.39 -5.79
N LEU A 52 -11.98 8.24 -5.45
CA LEU A 52 -13.26 8.11 -4.73
C LEU A 52 -13.14 8.18 -3.20
N ARG A 53 -11.93 8.27 -2.67
CA ARG A 53 -11.64 8.54 -1.23
C ARG A 53 -12.34 7.60 -0.24
N THR A 54 -12.25 6.30 -0.45
CA THR A 54 -12.94 5.30 0.37
C THR A 54 -11.99 4.27 0.96
N GLY A 55 -12.28 3.88 2.18
CA GLY A 55 -11.60 2.84 2.93
C GLY A 55 -12.48 2.39 4.10
N ALA A 56 -11.96 1.51 4.92
CA ALA A 56 -12.61 1.03 6.12
C ALA A 56 -11.60 0.93 7.28
N LEU A 57 -12.10 1.12 8.48
CA LEU A 57 -11.39 0.83 9.71
C LEU A 57 -12.09 -0.36 10.38
N VAL A 58 -11.39 -1.49 10.47
CA VAL A 58 -11.92 -2.71 11.09
C VAL A 58 -11.26 -2.86 12.45
N SER A 59 -12.07 -2.92 13.51
CA SER A 59 -11.55 -3.02 14.88
C SER A 59 -12.00 -4.31 15.54
N MET A 60 -11.10 -4.93 16.28
CA MET A 60 -11.31 -6.23 16.91
C MET A 60 -10.94 -6.16 18.40
N HIS A 61 -11.85 -6.63 19.24
CA HIS A 61 -11.65 -6.84 20.67
C HIS A 61 -12.61 -7.91 21.16
N PRO A 62 -12.26 -8.79 22.13
CA PRO A 62 -13.16 -9.80 22.70
C PRO A 62 -14.41 -9.22 23.32
N GLU A 63 -14.28 -8.07 23.99
CA GLU A 63 -15.41 -7.37 24.60
C GLU A 63 -16.05 -6.44 23.57
N LYS A 64 -17.26 -6.77 23.16
CA LYS A 64 -18.06 -5.99 22.19
C LYS A 64 -18.25 -4.53 22.64
N GLU A 65 -18.36 -4.26 23.91
CA GLU A 65 -18.52 -2.90 24.45
C GLU A 65 -17.35 -1.98 24.03
N VAL A 66 -16.12 -2.50 23.99
CA VAL A 66 -14.93 -1.74 23.58
C VAL A 66 -15.05 -1.29 22.10
N THR A 67 -15.44 -2.19 21.21
CA THR A 67 -15.65 -1.87 19.79
C THR A 67 -16.84 -0.97 19.57
N ASP A 68 -17.96 -1.14 20.27
CA ASP A 68 -19.14 -0.28 20.19
C ASP A 68 -18.83 1.16 20.67
N ARG A 69 -18.04 1.31 21.71
CA ARG A 69 -17.59 2.64 22.18
C ARG A 69 -16.67 3.32 21.17
N LEU A 70 -15.75 2.57 20.56
CA LEU A 70 -14.87 3.10 19.53
C LEU A 70 -15.70 3.54 18.31
N ASP A 71 -16.64 2.72 17.83
CA ASP A 71 -17.52 3.06 16.70
C ASP A 71 -18.31 4.35 16.97
N THR A 72 -18.83 4.49 18.18
CA THR A 72 -19.53 5.71 18.60
C THR A 72 -18.62 6.94 18.54
N VAL A 73 -17.40 6.85 19.07
CA VAL A 73 -16.44 7.96 19.04
C VAL A 73 -16.07 8.32 17.60
N LEU A 74 -15.77 7.32 16.78
CA LEU A 74 -15.41 7.53 15.37
C LEU A 74 -16.57 8.13 14.56
N CYS A 75 -17.81 7.68 14.80
CA CYS A 75 -19.00 8.22 14.18
C CYS A 75 -19.20 9.71 14.54
N VAL A 76 -19.07 10.07 15.81
CA VAL A 76 -19.18 11.47 16.27
C VAL A 76 -18.08 12.31 15.67
N THR A 77 -16.83 11.83 15.66
CA THR A 77 -15.69 12.53 15.08
C THR A 77 -15.88 12.76 13.56
N ALA A 78 -16.32 11.74 12.84
CA ALA A 78 -16.63 11.85 11.41
C ALA A 78 -17.72 12.89 11.14
N ARG A 79 -18.80 12.89 11.92
CA ARG A 79 -19.89 13.87 11.81
C ARG A 79 -19.43 15.30 12.03
N GLN A 80 -18.47 15.53 12.90
CA GLN A 80 -17.94 16.85 13.22
C GLN A 80 -16.88 17.35 12.22
N THR A 81 -16.30 16.46 11.40
CA THR A 81 -15.21 16.79 10.47
C THR A 81 -15.67 16.75 9.02
N TRP A 82 -15.90 15.58 8.43
CA TRP A 82 -16.27 15.40 7.00
C TRP A 82 -17.69 14.88 6.80
N SER A 83 -18.43 14.62 7.87
CA SER A 83 -19.82 14.12 7.92
C SER A 83 -19.95 12.65 7.53
N ALA A 84 -19.79 12.28 6.27
CA ALA A 84 -19.92 10.90 5.79
C ALA A 84 -18.96 10.63 4.63
N THR A 85 -18.57 9.37 4.47
CA THR A 85 -17.79 8.92 3.33
C THR A 85 -18.65 8.87 2.04
N PRO A 86 -18.04 8.99 0.85
CA PRO A 86 -18.76 8.90 -0.41
C PRO A 86 -19.51 7.57 -0.56
N ARG A 87 -20.83 7.64 -0.75
CA ARG A 87 -21.67 6.44 -0.88
C ARG A 87 -21.46 5.72 -2.22
N VAL A 88 -21.14 6.47 -3.28
CA VAL A 88 -20.96 5.94 -4.62
C VAL A 88 -19.88 4.86 -4.66
N SER A 89 -18.73 5.13 -4.06
CA SER A 89 -17.62 4.16 -4.02
C SER A 89 -17.95 2.90 -3.22
N GLN A 90 -18.66 3.06 -2.11
CA GLN A 90 -19.12 1.92 -1.31
C GLN A 90 -20.08 1.04 -2.12
N TYR A 91 -21.03 1.67 -2.81
CA TYR A 91 -21.97 0.99 -3.69
C TYR A 91 -21.26 0.26 -4.83
N CYS A 92 -20.36 0.92 -5.54
CA CYS A 92 -19.60 0.31 -6.63
C CYS A 92 -18.83 -0.94 -6.19
N VAL A 93 -18.16 -0.88 -5.02
CA VAL A 93 -17.44 -2.05 -4.48
C VAL A 93 -18.40 -3.15 -4.04
N SER A 94 -19.51 -2.79 -3.39
CA SER A 94 -20.54 -3.75 -3.00
C SER A 94 -21.12 -4.47 -4.22
N GLU A 95 -21.47 -3.74 -5.28
CA GLU A 95 -21.97 -4.33 -6.53
C GLU A 95 -20.92 -5.21 -7.21
N MET A 96 -19.67 -4.78 -7.27
CA MET A 96 -18.57 -5.57 -7.84
C MET A 96 -18.42 -6.94 -7.15
N HIS A 97 -18.62 -7.00 -5.83
CA HIS A 97 -18.51 -8.23 -5.05
C HIS A 97 -19.85 -8.92 -4.75
N SER A 98 -20.97 -8.41 -5.28
CA SER A 98 -22.31 -8.99 -5.07
C SER A 98 -22.51 -10.28 -5.86
N SER A 99 -21.71 -10.56 -6.88
CA SER A 99 -21.73 -11.76 -7.68
C SER A 99 -20.36 -12.41 -7.79
N GLU A 100 -20.35 -13.73 -8.00
CA GLU A 100 -19.11 -14.48 -8.25
C GLU A 100 -18.41 -14.00 -9.51
N GLU A 101 -19.15 -13.66 -10.57
CA GLU A 101 -18.61 -13.14 -11.82
C GLU A 101 -17.87 -11.81 -11.61
N GLY A 102 -18.46 -10.87 -10.87
CA GLY A 102 -17.85 -9.57 -10.55
C GLY A 102 -16.59 -9.71 -9.70
N GLY A 103 -16.64 -10.54 -8.66
CA GLY A 103 -15.48 -10.84 -7.81
C GLY A 103 -14.33 -11.48 -8.60
N ASN A 104 -14.63 -12.43 -9.47
CA ASN A 104 -13.64 -13.08 -10.34
C ASN A 104 -13.04 -12.11 -11.38
N ALA A 105 -13.85 -11.22 -11.95
CA ALA A 105 -13.36 -10.20 -12.87
C ALA A 105 -12.40 -9.23 -12.19
N TRP A 106 -12.77 -8.74 -11.01
CA TRP A 106 -11.89 -7.91 -10.19
C TRP A 106 -10.59 -8.62 -9.81
N GLY A 107 -10.65 -9.89 -9.40
CA GLY A 107 -9.47 -10.69 -9.06
C GLY A 107 -8.48 -10.79 -10.22
N LYS A 108 -8.95 -11.06 -11.44
CA LYS A 108 -8.12 -11.13 -12.65
C LYS A 108 -7.43 -9.79 -12.96
N GLU A 109 -8.15 -8.67 -12.84
CA GLU A 109 -7.56 -7.34 -13.06
C GLU A 109 -6.52 -6.99 -11.99
N ARG A 110 -6.78 -7.31 -10.72
CA ARG A 110 -5.81 -7.14 -9.64
C ARG A 110 -4.54 -7.94 -9.91
N ASP A 111 -4.65 -9.21 -10.29
CA ASP A 111 -3.49 -10.07 -10.55
C ASP A 111 -2.68 -9.58 -11.76
N ARG A 112 -3.35 -9.03 -12.78
CA ARG A 112 -2.71 -8.37 -13.92
C ARG A 112 -1.91 -7.14 -13.49
N LEU A 113 -2.49 -6.30 -12.60
CA LEU A 113 -1.81 -5.12 -12.08
C LEU A 113 -0.64 -5.50 -11.17
N LYS A 114 -0.79 -6.53 -10.34
CA LYS A 114 0.30 -7.07 -9.52
C LYS A 114 1.46 -7.50 -10.41
N LYS A 115 1.19 -8.31 -11.43
CA LYS A 115 2.20 -8.74 -12.39
C LYS A 115 2.92 -7.55 -13.06
N LEU A 116 2.19 -6.52 -13.45
CA LEU A 116 2.78 -5.32 -14.04
C LEU A 116 3.73 -4.60 -13.08
N LEU A 117 3.39 -4.51 -11.80
CA LEU A 117 4.26 -3.94 -10.77
C LEU A 117 5.51 -4.81 -10.55
N ASP A 118 5.35 -6.12 -10.52
CA ASP A 118 6.45 -7.07 -10.37
C ASP A 118 7.42 -7.00 -11.56
N ASP A 119 6.92 -6.95 -12.79
CA ASP A 119 7.74 -6.80 -13.99
C ASP A 119 8.57 -5.50 -13.94
N ARG A 120 7.97 -4.39 -13.55
CA ARG A 120 8.68 -3.08 -13.38
C ARG A 120 9.73 -3.11 -12.27
N ARG A 121 9.40 -3.74 -11.15
CA ARG A 121 10.30 -3.92 -10.01
C ARG A 121 11.51 -4.73 -10.39
N ASN A 122 11.30 -5.87 -11.02
CA ASN A 122 12.38 -6.78 -11.43
C ASN A 122 13.34 -6.10 -12.42
N VAL A 123 12.82 -5.32 -13.36
CA VAL A 123 13.66 -4.52 -14.27
C VAL A 123 14.42 -3.46 -13.50
N LEU A 124 13.79 -2.73 -12.57
CA LEU A 124 14.48 -1.72 -11.77
C LEU A 124 15.61 -2.32 -10.94
N ILE A 125 15.36 -3.42 -10.24
CA ILE A 125 16.37 -4.13 -9.44
C ILE A 125 17.55 -4.53 -10.32
N SER A 126 17.29 -5.20 -11.45
CA SER A 126 18.33 -5.65 -12.37
C SER A 126 19.16 -4.49 -12.93
N GLU A 127 18.56 -3.38 -13.32
CA GLU A 127 19.27 -2.21 -13.84
C GLU A 127 20.06 -1.47 -12.73
N CYS A 128 19.50 -1.37 -11.53
CA CYS A 128 20.21 -0.79 -10.38
C CYS A 128 21.43 -1.64 -10.00
N GLU A 129 21.33 -2.96 -9.98
CA GLU A 129 22.46 -3.86 -9.73
C GLU A 129 23.59 -3.67 -10.77
N LYS A 130 23.25 -3.62 -12.06
CA LYS A 130 24.23 -3.40 -13.14
C LYS A 130 24.97 -2.07 -13.01
N LEU A 131 24.29 -1.05 -12.49
CA LEU A 131 24.82 0.32 -12.39
C LEU A 131 25.41 0.63 -10.99
N GLY A 132 25.38 -0.32 -10.06
CA GLY A 132 25.88 -0.13 -8.70
C GLY A 132 25.03 0.83 -7.86
N VAL A 133 23.75 0.99 -8.18
CA VAL A 133 22.80 1.82 -7.42
C VAL A 133 22.33 1.05 -6.19
N PRO A 134 22.50 1.57 -4.95
CA PRO A 134 22.17 0.87 -3.71
C PRO A 134 20.65 0.91 -3.43
N LEU A 135 19.88 0.17 -4.23
CA LEU A 135 18.45 0.05 -4.03
C LEU A 135 18.17 -0.79 -2.78
N ASN A 136 17.31 -0.30 -1.89
CA ASN A 136 16.87 -1.10 -0.73
C ASN A 136 16.09 -2.33 -1.19
N PRO A 137 16.17 -3.45 -0.47
CA PRO A 137 15.39 -4.63 -0.78
C PRO A 137 13.91 -4.30 -0.93
N THR A 138 13.36 -4.58 -2.10
CA THR A 138 11.98 -4.26 -2.48
C THR A 138 11.31 -5.54 -2.96
N MET A 139 10.49 -6.16 -2.10
CA MET A 139 9.88 -7.46 -2.37
C MET A 139 8.57 -7.30 -3.15
N ASP A 140 7.77 -6.28 -2.80
CA ASP A 140 6.43 -6.08 -3.32
C ASP A 140 5.98 -4.59 -3.24
N GLY A 141 4.71 -4.34 -3.47
CA GLY A 141 4.11 -3.02 -3.32
C GLY A 141 4.34 -2.07 -4.51
N PHE A 142 4.04 -0.80 -4.30
CA PHE A 142 3.98 0.24 -5.34
C PHE A 142 5.24 1.08 -5.44
N PHE A 143 6.15 0.95 -4.49
CA PHE A 143 7.30 1.83 -4.35
C PHE A 143 8.59 1.04 -4.15
N ALA A 144 9.68 1.62 -4.64
CA ALA A 144 11.02 1.25 -4.26
C ALA A 144 11.67 2.43 -3.48
N TRP A 145 12.76 2.16 -2.78
CA TRP A 145 13.41 3.09 -1.88
C TRP A 145 14.92 3.07 -2.02
N ILE A 146 15.53 4.24 -1.95
CA ILE A 146 16.98 4.44 -1.83
C ILE A 146 17.23 5.34 -0.64
N GLU A 147 18.07 4.91 0.29
CA GLU A 147 18.55 5.75 1.38
C GLU A 147 19.45 6.85 0.86
N ALA A 148 19.32 8.05 1.41
CA ALA A 148 20.11 9.20 1.03
C ALA A 148 20.23 10.21 2.18
N GLU A 149 21.43 10.78 2.35
CA GLU A 149 21.65 11.88 3.30
C GLU A 149 20.99 13.18 2.80
N ASP A 150 21.09 13.46 1.51
CA ASP A 150 20.42 14.59 0.85
C ASP A 150 19.46 14.13 -0.25
N PRO A 151 18.24 13.71 0.13
CA PRO A 151 17.25 13.21 -0.85
C PRO A 151 16.79 14.28 -1.84
N VAL A 152 16.83 15.57 -1.44
CA VAL A 152 16.41 16.68 -2.30
C VAL A 152 17.41 16.86 -3.43
N ALA A 153 18.70 16.90 -3.13
CA ALA A 153 19.75 17.02 -4.15
C ALA A 153 19.71 15.85 -5.15
N ILE A 154 19.46 14.63 -4.68
CA ILE A 154 19.31 13.46 -5.57
C ILE A 154 18.08 13.61 -6.47
N ALA A 155 16.95 14.01 -5.92
CA ALA A 155 15.74 14.21 -6.70
C ALA A 155 15.90 15.32 -7.76
N GLU A 156 16.58 16.43 -7.43
CA GLU A 156 16.89 17.52 -8.35
C GLU A 156 17.80 17.05 -9.50
N LYS A 157 18.91 16.35 -9.20
CA LYS A 157 19.78 15.77 -10.23
C LYS A 157 19.05 14.76 -11.13
N CYS A 158 18.14 13.95 -10.57
CA CYS A 158 17.30 13.07 -11.37
C CYS A 158 16.35 13.86 -12.29
N ALA A 159 15.77 14.96 -11.78
CA ALA A 159 14.88 15.81 -12.55
C ALA A 159 15.56 16.48 -13.76
N GLU A 160 16.86 16.83 -13.64
CA GLU A 160 17.69 17.29 -14.77
C GLU A 160 17.78 16.26 -15.90
N ASN A 161 17.62 14.98 -15.59
CA ASN A 161 17.57 13.88 -16.55
C ASN A 161 16.12 13.43 -16.89
N GLY A 162 15.11 14.25 -16.57
CA GLY A 162 13.69 13.99 -16.87
C GLY A 162 13.03 12.95 -15.95
N VAL A 163 13.68 12.57 -14.84
CA VAL A 163 13.17 11.58 -13.88
C VAL A 163 12.75 12.28 -12.58
N PHE A 164 11.46 12.28 -12.30
CA PHE A 164 10.88 12.97 -11.15
C PHE A 164 10.62 11.98 -10.01
N LEU A 165 11.37 12.10 -8.93
CA LEU A 165 11.31 11.24 -7.75
C LEU A 165 10.79 12.02 -6.55
N VAL A 166 10.36 11.32 -5.51
CA VAL A 166 9.81 11.95 -4.31
C VAL A 166 10.84 11.90 -3.18
N PRO A 167 11.48 13.05 -2.84
CA PRO A 167 12.36 13.12 -1.69
C PRO A 167 11.53 13.08 -0.40
N LEU A 168 11.96 12.25 0.53
CA LEU A 168 11.38 12.10 1.87
C LEU A 168 12.52 12.08 2.89
N THR A 169 12.19 12.21 4.17
CA THR A 169 13.19 12.11 5.22
C THR A 169 13.95 10.79 5.16
N GLY A 170 15.26 10.84 4.97
CA GLY A 170 16.15 9.69 4.92
C GLY A 170 16.31 9.01 3.56
N GLY A 171 15.65 9.50 2.49
CA GLY A 171 15.85 8.89 1.18
C GLY A 171 14.90 9.35 0.08
N VAL A 172 14.92 8.62 -1.02
CA VAL A 172 14.16 8.93 -2.22
C VAL A 172 13.22 7.77 -2.55
N ARG A 173 11.95 8.07 -2.74
CA ARG A 173 10.92 7.11 -3.11
C ARG A 173 10.71 7.09 -4.63
N ILE A 174 10.74 5.89 -5.20
CA ILE A 174 10.51 5.61 -6.61
C ILE A 174 9.11 5.01 -6.77
N GLY A 175 8.26 5.64 -7.55
CA GLY A 175 6.88 5.20 -7.79
C GLY A 175 6.78 4.21 -8.94
N LEU A 176 6.86 2.90 -8.68
CA LEU A 176 6.71 1.84 -9.69
C LEU A 176 5.36 1.88 -10.42
N CYS A 177 4.32 2.32 -9.71
CA CYS A 177 2.95 2.39 -10.26
C CYS A 177 2.80 3.42 -11.40
N ALA A 178 3.67 4.43 -11.45
CA ALA A 178 3.60 5.52 -12.43
C ALA A 178 4.58 5.35 -13.62
N LEU A 179 5.44 4.32 -13.59
CA LEU A 179 6.49 4.14 -14.60
C LEU A 179 6.02 3.22 -15.74
N PRO A 180 6.10 3.64 -17.01
CA PRO A 180 6.09 2.69 -18.13
C PRO A 180 7.26 1.71 -18.02
N LEU A 181 7.06 0.44 -18.39
CA LEU A 181 8.10 -0.59 -18.24
C LEU A 181 9.38 -0.23 -19.03
N GLU A 182 9.21 0.32 -20.21
CA GLU A 182 10.29 0.78 -21.09
C GLU A 182 11.10 1.95 -20.52
N SER A 183 10.54 2.72 -19.59
CA SER A 183 11.21 3.87 -18.97
C SER A 183 12.00 3.50 -17.71
N VAL A 184 11.82 2.30 -17.17
CA VAL A 184 12.48 1.88 -15.91
C VAL A 184 14.01 1.92 -16.00
N PRO A 185 14.67 1.49 -17.10
CA PRO A 185 16.12 1.62 -17.24
C PRO A 185 16.64 3.05 -17.15
N GLU A 186 15.89 4.03 -17.64
CA GLU A 186 16.27 5.45 -17.56
C GLU A 186 16.23 5.96 -16.12
N VAL A 187 15.32 5.46 -15.30
CA VAL A 187 15.28 5.78 -13.86
C VAL A 187 16.55 5.30 -13.16
N ALA A 188 16.97 4.06 -13.41
CA ALA A 188 18.21 3.52 -12.84
C ALA A 188 19.46 4.30 -13.29
N LYS A 189 19.51 4.71 -14.56
CA LYS A 189 20.61 5.55 -15.09
C LYS A 189 20.64 6.94 -14.45
N ALA A 190 19.46 7.58 -14.28
CA ALA A 190 19.38 8.89 -13.63
C ALA A 190 19.83 8.82 -12.16
N LEU A 191 19.42 7.77 -11.44
CA LEU A 191 19.87 7.51 -10.08
C LEU A 191 21.37 7.28 -9.99
N SER A 192 21.97 6.48 -10.88
CA SER A 192 23.40 6.23 -10.91
C SER A 192 24.19 7.54 -11.10
N LYS A 193 23.73 8.43 -11.99
CA LYS A 193 24.34 9.75 -12.18
C LYS A 193 24.13 10.68 -10.99
N ALA A 194 23.00 10.60 -10.32
CA ALA A 194 22.70 11.48 -9.18
C ALA A 194 23.50 11.10 -7.93
N LEU A 195 23.88 9.84 -7.80
CA LEU A 195 24.65 9.29 -6.69
C LEU A 195 26.16 9.37 -6.89
N SER A 196 26.62 9.68 -8.11
CA SER A 196 28.04 9.94 -8.44
C SER A 196 28.44 11.36 -8.06
#